data_d2c16821c8a22e5a9fad259b8925d6e4
#
_entry.id   d2c16821c8a22e5a9fad259b8925d6e4
#
_cell.length_a   1.000
_cell.length_b   1.000
_cell.length_c   1.000
_cell.angle_alpha   90.00
_cell.angle_beta   90.00
_cell.angle_gamma   90.00
#
_symmetry.space_group_name_H-M   'P 1'
#
loop_
_entity.id
_entity.type
_entity.pdbx_description
1 polymer ?
#
loop_
_entity_poly.entity_id
_entity_poly.type
_entity_poly.pdbx_seq_one_letter_code
_entity_poly.pdbx_strand_id
1 'polypeptide(L)'
;ASDVYKRQILAVIDTKQLIKNQENAKEINISKANIKFENVIFSYKNSDGEVLKNINLEFEGGKMTSLVGHSGSGKSTILSLIPRFYDCQSGDISVDDQSIYSVTLHSLRKNISLVSQETTLFDDTIKNNIKYANLDASDEEVLNAAKLSYCDEFIDNLPEKYETLIGEDGVRLSGGCLLYTSPSPRDGHQ
;
A
#
# COMPACT_ATOMS: atom_id res chain seq x y z
N ALA A 1 -31.80 3.01 -13.59
CA ALA A 1 -30.49 2.44 -13.21
C ALA A 1 -29.32 3.15 -13.92
N SER A 2 -29.41 3.41 -15.23
CA SER A 2 -28.32 4.04 -16.01
C SER A 2 -27.92 5.44 -15.54
N ASP A 3 -28.87 6.28 -15.10
CA ASP A 3 -28.59 7.66 -14.68
C ASP A 3 -27.91 7.77 -13.32
N VAL A 4 -28.22 6.87 -12.39
CA VAL A 4 -27.57 6.79 -11.08
C VAL A 4 -26.11 6.38 -11.26
N TYR A 5 -25.84 5.39 -12.11
CA TYR A 5 -24.50 4.92 -12.40
C TYR A 5 -23.63 6.00 -13.07
N LYS A 6 -24.19 6.72 -14.04
CA LYS A 6 -23.49 7.86 -14.66
C LYS A 6 -23.14 8.97 -13.67
N ARG A 7 -24.04 9.31 -12.74
CA ARG A 7 -23.77 10.29 -11.69
C ARG A 7 -22.68 9.84 -10.73
N GLN A 8 -22.62 8.55 -10.39
CA GLN A 8 -21.56 8.01 -9.55
C GLN A 8 -20.18 8.11 -10.24
N ILE A 9 -20.10 7.74 -11.53
CA ILE A 9 -18.86 7.89 -12.32
C ILE A 9 -18.43 9.36 -12.41
N LEU A 10 -19.36 10.28 -12.73
CA LEU A 10 -19.06 11.71 -12.80
C LEU A 10 -18.62 12.24 -11.44
N ALA A 11 -19.23 11.83 -10.34
CA ALA A 11 -18.81 12.22 -9.00
C ALA A 11 -17.37 11.79 -8.66
N VAL A 12 -16.95 10.63 -9.13
CA VAL A 12 -15.56 10.15 -8.99
C VAL A 12 -14.60 10.99 -9.84
N ILE A 13 -14.98 11.27 -11.10
CA ILE A 13 -14.16 12.09 -12.03
C ILE A 13 -14.02 13.52 -11.51
N ASP A 14 -15.11 14.10 -10.97
CA ASP A 14 -15.14 15.46 -10.43
C ASP A 14 -14.49 15.57 -9.04
N THR A 15 -14.10 14.47 -8.43
CA THR A 15 -13.42 14.48 -7.11
C THR A 15 -12.09 15.21 -7.21
N LYS A 16 -11.97 16.32 -6.50
CA LYS A 16 -10.72 17.07 -6.46
C LYS A 16 -9.65 16.28 -5.72
N GLN A 17 -8.53 16.08 -6.37
CA GLN A 17 -7.35 15.48 -5.76
C GLN A 17 -6.87 16.39 -4.60
N LEU A 18 -6.96 15.89 -3.37
CA LEU A 18 -6.61 16.65 -2.16
C LEU A 18 -5.10 16.69 -1.96
N ILE A 19 -4.41 15.58 -2.25
CA ILE A 19 -2.96 15.45 -2.09
C ILE A 19 -2.30 15.69 -3.45
N LYS A 20 -1.46 16.73 -3.52
CA LYS A 20 -0.78 17.14 -4.76
C LYS A 20 0.71 17.27 -4.54
N ASN A 21 1.48 17.10 -5.62
CA ASN A 21 2.90 17.47 -5.62
C ASN A 21 3.06 18.98 -5.44
N GLN A 22 4.10 19.38 -4.72
CA GLN A 22 4.57 20.77 -4.76
C GLN A 22 5.15 21.09 -6.15
N GLU A 23 5.13 22.36 -6.56
CA GLU A 23 5.61 22.78 -7.88
C GLU A 23 7.06 22.38 -8.16
N ASN A 24 7.90 22.34 -7.13
CA ASN A 24 9.32 21.99 -7.21
C ASN A 24 9.63 20.59 -6.65
N ALA A 25 8.64 19.71 -6.54
CA ALA A 25 8.84 18.35 -6.03
C ALA A 25 9.84 17.58 -6.92
N LYS A 26 10.83 16.95 -6.27
CA LYS A 26 11.87 16.15 -6.92
C LYS A 26 11.57 14.67 -6.82
N GLU A 27 12.24 13.85 -7.59
CA GLU A 27 12.21 12.41 -7.36
C GLU A 27 12.95 12.08 -6.06
N ILE A 28 12.41 11.11 -5.30
CA ILE A 28 13.05 10.63 -4.07
C ILE A 28 14.27 9.79 -4.43
N ASN A 29 15.34 9.96 -3.66
CA ASN A 29 16.54 9.12 -3.76
C ASN A 29 16.69 8.31 -2.48
N ILE A 30 16.37 7.01 -2.53
CA ILE A 30 16.43 6.12 -1.38
C ILE A 30 17.78 5.40 -1.37
N SER A 31 18.49 5.49 -0.25
CA SER A 31 19.80 4.86 -0.04
C SER A 31 19.79 3.86 1.10
N LYS A 32 19.25 4.23 2.25
CA LYS A 32 19.17 3.41 3.46
C LYS A 32 17.73 3.01 3.81
N ALA A 33 16.76 3.73 3.29
CA ALA A 33 15.34 3.60 3.59
C ALA A 33 14.99 3.86 5.08
N ASN A 34 15.72 4.77 5.74
CA ASN A 34 15.36 5.23 7.07
C ASN A 34 14.14 6.13 6.98
N ILE A 35 13.14 5.89 7.83
CA ILE A 35 11.93 6.71 7.88
C ILE A 35 11.86 7.41 9.23
N LYS A 36 11.59 8.72 9.23
CA LYS A 36 11.52 9.52 10.45
C LYS A 36 10.23 10.33 10.49
N PHE A 37 9.60 10.34 11.65
CA PHE A 37 8.47 11.18 12.00
C PHE A 37 8.93 12.20 13.02
N GLU A 38 8.73 13.49 12.77
CA GLU A 38 9.16 14.58 13.65
C GLU A 38 7.96 15.45 14.02
N ASN A 39 7.56 15.41 15.29
CA ASN A 39 6.48 16.20 15.86
C ASN A 39 5.16 16.09 15.08
N VAL A 40 4.85 14.90 14.55
CA VAL A 40 3.70 14.67 13.67
C VAL A 40 2.40 14.71 14.47
N ILE A 41 1.49 15.59 14.03
CA ILE A 41 0.10 15.68 14.50
C ILE A 41 -0.82 15.34 13.32
N PHE A 42 -1.78 14.46 13.55
CA PHE A 42 -2.72 14.05 12.52
C PHE A 42 -4.12 13.76 13.05
N SER A 43 -5.14 14.22 12.30
CA SER A 43 -6.55 13.89 12.49
C SER A 43 -7.20 13.60 11.14
N TYR A 44 -8.13 12.65 11.10
CA TYR A 44 -9.00 12.49 9.93
C TYR A 44 -10.06 13.60 9.92
N LYS A 45 -10.52 13.99 8.73
CA LYS A 45 -11.55 15.05 8.58
C LYS A 45 -12.83 14.84 9.40
N ASN A 46 -13.17 13.57 9.64
CA ASN A 46 -14.40 13.16 10.33
C ASN A 46 -14.13 12.57 11.73
N SER A 47 -12.93 12.76 12.29
CA SER A 47 -12.63 12.30 13.65
C SER A 47 -12.86 13.39 14.68
N ASP A 48 -13.35 13.00 15.87
CA ASP A 48 -13.57 13.89 17.02
C ASP A 48 -12.27 14.25 17.77
N GLY A 49 -11.13 14.30 17.09
CA GLY A 49 -9.85 14.68 17.70
C GLY A 49 -8.61 14.15 16.98
N GLU A 50 -7.46 14.47 17.58
CA GLU A 50 -6.16 14.05 17.07
C GLU A 50 -5.95 12.55 17.25
N VAL A 51 -5.69 11.86 16.14
CA VAL A 51 -5.33 10.43 16.11
C VAL A 51 -3.85 10.24 16.46
N LEU A 52 -3.00 11.12 15.93
CA LEU A 52 -1.59 11.19 16.29
C LEU A 52 -1.29 12.53 16.96
N LYS A 53 -0.66 12.47 18.15
CA LYS A 53 -0.42 13.62 19.02
C LYS A 53 1.07 13.81 19.22
N ASN A 54 1.69 14.66 18.40
CA ASN A 54 3.11 14.99 18.48
C ASN A 54 4.02 13.74 18.47
N ILE A 55 3.83 12.89 17.46
CA ILE A 55 4.55 11.63 17.34
C ILE A 55 5.96 11.86 16.81
N ASN A 56 6.93 11.26 17.49
CA ASN A 56 8.32 11.19 17.06
C ASN A 56 8.71 9.70 16.99
N LEU A 57 9.04 9.22 15.80
CA LEU A 57 9.41 7.82 15.54
C LEU A 57 10.54 7.78 14.52
N GLU A 58 11.36 6.74 14.64
CA GLU A 58 12.39 6.43 13.66
C GLU A 58 12.34 4.95 13.33
N PHE A 59 12.31 4.66 12.02
CA PHE A 59 12.37 3.30 11.48
C PHE A 59 13.67 3.15 10.73
N GLU A 60 14.54 2.30 11.22
CA GLU A 60 15.83 2.03 10.61
C GLU A 60 15.65 1.13 9.39
N GLY A 61 16.15 1.55 8.25
CA GLY A 61 16.08 0.79 7.01
C GLY A 61 16.86 -0.53 7.08
N GLY A 62 16.42 -1.50 6.29
CA GLY A 62 17.00 -2.85 6.32
C GLY A 62 16.64 -3.66 7.56
N LYS A 63 15.83 -3.12 8.48
CA LYS A 63 15.36 -3.82 9.68
C LYS A 63 13.85 -3.97 9.69
N MET A 64 13.40 -5.05 10.32
CA MET A 64 11.98 -5.27 10.60
C MET A 64 11.60 -4.47 11.86
N THR A 65 10.60 -3.60 11.74
CA THR A 65 10.03 -2.85 12.87
C THR A 65 8.58 -3.22 13.07
N SER A 66 8.19 -3.49 14.31
CA SER A 66 6.79 -3.80 14.66
C SER A 66 6.17 -2.65 15.44
N LEU A 67 4.98 -2.21 15.01
CA LEU A 67 4.14 -1.28 15.75
C LEU A 67 3.15 -2.05 16.62
N VAL A 68 3.27 -1.91 17.95
CA VAL A 68 2.44 -2.62 18.93
C VAL A 68 1.57 -1.63 19.67
N GLY A 69 0.34 -2.00 19.96
CA GLY A 69 -0.61 -1.18 20.71
C GLY A 69 -2.06 -1.63 20.54
N HIS A 70 -2.95 -1.08 21.35
CA HIS A 70 -4.38 -1.38 21.30
C HIS A 70 -5.01 -0.99 19.95
N SER A 71 -6.21 -1.54 19.65
CA SER A 71 -7.01 -1.07 18.53
C SER A 71 -7.28 0.42 18.68
N GLY A 72 -7.22 1.18 17.58
CA GLY A 72 -7.39 2.64 17.59
C GLY A 72 -6.16 3.45 18.04
N SER A 73 -5.01 2.84 18.36
CA SER A 73 -3.80 3.57 18.78
C SER A 73 -3.02 4.27 17.65
N GLY A 74 -3.57 4.34 16.43
CA GLY A 74 -2.96 5.07 15.32
C GLY A 74 -1.97 4.27 14.46
N LYS A 75 -1.77 2.96 14.68
CA LYS A 75 -0.80 2.14 13.92
C LYS A 75 -1.05 2.16 12.41
N SER A 76 -2.27 1.90 11.99
CA SER A 76 -2.65 1.93 10.57
C SER A 76 -2.54 3.34 9.99
N THR A 77 -2.78 4.37 10.81
CA THR A 77 -2.60 5.77 10.42
C THR A 77 -1.14 6.08 10.12
N ILE A 78 -0.20 5.64 10.99
CA ILE A 78 1.25 5.79 10.74
C ILE A 78 1.62 5.17 9.41
N LEU A 79 1.18 3.91 9.15
CA LEU A 79 1.46 3.23 7.87
C LEU A 79 0.85 3.95 6.66
N SER A 80 -0.32 4.59 6.82
CA SER A 80 -0.98 5.34 5.73
C SER A 80 -0.35 6.70 5.45
N LEU A 81 0.35 7.28 6.41
CA LEU A 81 1.06 8.55 6.25
C LEU A 81 2.38 8.40 5.48
N ILE A 82 3.07 7.26 5.59
CA ILE A 82 4.35 7.02 4.89
C ILE A 82 4.19 7.14 3.35
N PRO A 83 3.21 6.49 2.68
CA PRO A 83 2.96 6.66 1.25
C PRO A 83 2.22 7.95 0.92
N ARG A 84 2.04 8.83 1.91
CA ARG A 84 1.34 10.10 1.79
C ARG A 84 -0.06 9.93 1.19
N PHE A 85 -0.88 9.04 1.81
CA PHE A 85 -2.32 8.97 1.51
C PHE A 85 -3.07 10.13 2.16
N TYR A 86 -2.47 10.72 3.19
CA TYR A 86 -2.93 11.90 3.90
C TYR A 86 -1.74 12.81 4.19
N ASP A 87 -1.97 14.11 4.26
CA ASP A 87 -1.00 15.09 4.77
C ASP A 87 -1.26 15.32 6.26
N CYS A 88 -0.20 15.40 7.08
CA CYS A 88 -0.33 15.73 8.50
C CYS A 88 -0.67 17.21 8.69
N GLN A 89 -1.25 17.57 9.86
CA GLN A 89 -1.53 18.96 10.20
C GLN A 89 -0.28 19.72 10.62
N SER A 90 0.67 19.06 11.26
CA SER A 90 1.98 19.61 11.61
C SER A 90 3.03 18.52 11.74
N GLY A 91 4.29 18.92 11.80
CA GLY A 91 5.43 18.03 11.81
C GLY A 91 5.89 17.68 10.42
N ASP A 92 6.85 16.79 10.34
CA ASP A 92 7.41 16.28 9.08
C ASP A 92 7.59 14.77 9.11
N ILE A 93 7.53 14.18 7.94
CA ILE A 93 7.84 12.77 7.70
C ILE A 93 8.89 12.74 6.60
N SER A 94 10.01 12.08 6.86
CA SER A 94 11.11 12.00 5.90
C SER A 94 11.55 10.57 5.65
N VAL A 95 12.12 10.35 4.46
CA VAL A 95 12.80 9.12 4.07
C VAL A 95 14.23 9.50 3.67
N ASP A 96 15.22 8.95 4.36
CA ASP A 96 16.65 9.31 4.19
C ASP A 96 16.85 10.84 4.18
N ASP A 97 16.33 11.52 5.23
CA ASP A 97 16.37 12.98 5.42
C ASP A 97 15.68 13.81 4.32
N GLN A 98 14.93 13.17 3.41
CA GLN A 98 14.12 13.84 2.39
C GLN A 98 12.67 13.87 2.84
N SER A 99 12.10 15.07 3.07
CA SER A 99 10.69 15.22 3.40
C SER A 99 9.78 14.66 2.31
N ILE A 100 8.79 13.83 2.68
CA ILE A 100 7.83 13.26 1.74
C ILE A 100 6.97 14.32 1.06
N TYR A 101 6.94 15.55 1.58
CA TYR A 101 6.20 16.68 1.00
C TYR A 101 6.99 17.37 -0.12
N SER A 102 8.33 17.23 -0.12
CA SER A 102 9.23 17.82 -1.11
C SER A 102 9.51 16.92 -2.32
N VAL A 103 9.02 15.68 -2.30
CA VAL A 103 9.22 14.71 -3.37
C VAL A 103 7.92 14.44 -4.13
N THR A 104 8.01 13.89 -5.35
CA THR A 104 6.84 13.53 -6.13
C THR A 104 6.15 12.29 -5.54
N LEU A 105 4.82 12.32 -5.50
CA LEU A 105 4.01 11.19 -5.03
C LEU A 105 4.31 9.91 -5.82
N HIS A 106 4.55 10.05 -7.13
CA HIS A 106 4.87 8.91 -7.98
C HIS A 106 6.17 8.24 -7.55
N SER A 107 7.26 9.02 -7.40
CA SER A 107 8.56 8.45 -6.99
C SER A 107 8.53 7.88 -5.58
N LEU A 108 7.83 8.53 -4.65
CA LEU A 108 7.65 8.03 -3.28
C LEU A 108 6.95 6.67 -3.29
N ARG A 109 5.76 6.60 -3.90
CA ARG A 109 4.91 5.40 -3.90
C ARG A 109 5.48 4.24 -4.71
N LYS A 110 6.26 4.51 -5.76
CA LYS A 110 6.95 3.49 -6.55
C LYS A 110 7.92 2.65 -5.69
N ASN A 111 8.42 3.22 -4.59
CA ASN A 111 9.39 2.57 -3.69
C ASN A 111 8.74 2.00 -2.42
N ILE A 112 7.40 2.02 -2.31
CA ILE A 112 6.67 1.56 -1.13
C ILE A 112 5.65 0.52 -1.57
N SER A 113 5.64 -0.64 -0.92
CA SER A 113 4.57 -1.62 -1.02
C SER A 113 3.79 -1.67 0.28
N LEU A 114 2.48 -1.62 0.21
CA LEU A 114 1.59 -1.70 1.36
C LEU A 114 0.71 -2.94 1.23
N VAL A 115 0.77 -3.82 2.23
CA VAL A 115 -0.17 -4.94 2.36
C VAL A 115 -1.23 -4.54 3.38
N SER A 116 -2.47 -4.37 2.91
CA SER A 116 -3.61 -4.02 3.77
C SER A 116 -4.30 -5.27 4.33
N GLN A 117 -5.07 -5.10 5.41
CA GLN A 117 -5.91 -6.16 5.95
C GLN A 117 -7.04 -6.56 5.00
N GLU A 118 -7.57 -5.60 4.26
CA GLU A 118 -8.59 -5.81 3.22
C GLU A 118 -7.87 -5.87 1.88
N THR A 119 -7.86 -7.05 1.27
CA THR A 119 -7.26 -7.26 -0.04
C THR A 119 -8.35 -7.13 -1.09
N THR A 120 -8.25 -6.15 -1.97
CA THR A 120 -9.14 -6.02 -3.13
C THR A 120 -8.51 -6.77 -4.30
N LEU A 121 -9.23 -7.73 -4.84
CA LEU A 121 -8.85 -8.48 -6.04
C LEU A 121 -9.79 -8.11 -7.18
N PHE A 122 -9.23 -7.95 -8.37
CA PHE A 122 -10.00 -7.67 -9.57
C PHE A 122 -10.58 -8.94 -10.16
N ASP A 123 -11.78 -8.86 -10.78
CA ASP A 123 -12.38 -9.94 -11.52
C ASP A 123 -11.59 -10.22 -12.81
N ASP A 124 -10.47 -10.86 -12.64
CA ASP A 124 -9.49 -11.17 -13.68
C ASP A 124 -8.70 -12.43 -13.28
N THR A 125 -7.73 -12.82 -14.09
CA THR A 125 -6.84 -13.94 -13.79
C THR A 125 -5.91 -13.62 -12.63
N ILE A 126 -5.38 -14.65 -11.97
CA ILE A 126 -4.33 -14.52 -10.96
C ILE A 126 -3.13 -13.78 -11.56
N LYS A 127 -2.72 -14.13 -12.78
CA LYS A 127 -1.63 -13.48 -13.52
C LYS A 127 -1.83 -11.98 -13.62
N ASN A 128 -3.01 -11.54 -14.07
CA ASN A 128 -3.31 -10.12 -14.25
C ASN A 128 -3.40 -9.38 -12.90
N ASN A 129 -3.92 -10.01 -11.86
CA ASN A 129 -3.90 -9.44 -10.52
C ASN A 129 -2.46 -9.22 -10.00
N ILE A 130 -1.53 -10.15 -10.24
CA ILE A 130 -0.11 -9.97 -9.89
C ILE A 130 0.51 -8.85 -10.74
N LYS A 131 0.20 -8.80 -12.04
CA LYS A 131 0.69 -7.76 -12.97
C LYS A 131 0.13 -6.38 -12.68
N TYR A 132 -0.91 -6.24 -11.88
CA TYR A 132 -1.55 -4.93 -11.64
C TYR A 132 -0.60 -3.87 -11.09
N ALA A 133 0.40 -4.27 -10.32
CA ALA A 133 1.44 -3.36 -9.81
C ALA A 133 2.41 -2.86 -10.93
N ASN A 134 2.60 -3.64 -11.98
CA ASN A 134 3.41 -3.34 -13.16
C ASN A 134 2.82 -4.05 -14.39
N LEU A 135 1.98 -3.33 -15.14
CA LEU A 135 1.26 -3.89 -16.28
C LEU A 135 2.19 -4.38 -17.41
N ASP A 136 3.41 -3.83 -17.47
CA ASP A 136 4.43 -4.21 -18.45
C ASP A 136 5.32 -5.39 -17.98
N ALA A 137 5.06 -5.94 -16.79
CA ALA A 137 5.83 -7.06 -16.26
C ALA A 137 5.78 -8.27 -17.21
N SER A 138 6.92 -8.89 -17.41
CA SER A 138 7.04 -10.16 -18.17
C SER A 138 6.44 -11.32 -17.36
N ASP A 139 6.17 -12.44 -18.05
CA ASP A 139 5.67 -13.64 -17.38
C ASP A 139 6.70 -14.21 -16.38
N GLU A 140 7.99 -14.04 -16.66
CA GLU A 140 9.06 -14.44 -15.75
C GLU A 140 9.07 -13.61 -14.46
N GLU A 141 8.83 -12.31 -14.55
CA GLU A 141 8.70 -11.43 -13.38
C GLU A 141 7.47 -11.78 -12.53
N VAL A 142 6.36 -12.15 -13.18
CA VAL A 142 5.15 -12.63 -12.48
C VAL A 142 5.43 -13.93 -11.72
N LEU A 143 6.09 -14.90 -12.36
CA LEU A 143 6.46 -16.16 -11.72
C LEU A 143 7.43 -15.94 -10.56
N ASN A 144 8.40 -15.04 -10.72
CA ASN A 144 9.33 -14.68 -9.64
C ASN A 144 8.61 -14.02 -8.46
N ALA A 145 7.71 -13.07 -8.73
CA ALA A 145 6.92 -12.44 -7.68
C ALA A 145 6.07 -13.45 -6.90
N ALA A 146 5.43 -14.40 -7.61
CA ALA A 146 4.66 -15.46 -6.99
C ALA A 146 5.52 -16.37 -6.10
N LYS A 147 6.73 -16.74 -6.54
CA LYS A 147 7.68 -17.54 -5.74
C LYS A 147 8.14 -16.80 -4.49
N LEU A 148 8.50 -15.51 -4.61
CA LEU A 148 8.96 -14.70 -3.49
C LEU A 148 7.87 -14.50 -2.42
N SER A 149 6.60 -14.54 -2.82
CA SER A 149 5.45 -14.45 -1.92
C SER A 149 4.90 -15.81 -1.49
N TYR A 150 5.53 -16.92 -1.89
CA TYR A 150 5.05 -18.28 -1.64
C TYR A 150 3.64 -18.58 -2.17
N CYS A 151 3.18 -17.80 -3.14
CA CYS A 151 1.88 -18.01 -3.77
C CYS A 151 1.90 -19.12 -4.83
N ASP A 152 3.06 -19.43 -5.37
CA ASP A 152 3.25 -20.43 -6.43
C ASP A 152 2.75 -21.82 -6.02
N GLU A 153 2.96 -22.25 -4.78
CA GLU A 153 2.50 -23.55 -4.29
C GLU A 153 0.98 -23.70 -4.40
N PHE A 154 0.20 -22.68 -4.01
CA PHE A 154 -1.25 -22.78 -4.13
C PHE A 154 -1.72 -22.61 -5.58
N ILE A 155 -1.07 -21.74 -6.37
CA ILE A 155 -1.39 -21.51 -7.78
C ILE A 155 -1.19 -22.80 -8.60
N ASP A 156 -0.11 -23.52 -8.35
CA ASP A 156 0.19 -24.78 -9.04
C ASP A 156 -0.82 -25.89 -8.77
N ASN A 157 -1.54 -25.82 -7.66
CA ASN A 157 -2.61 -26.74 -7.31
C ASN A 157 -3.97 -26.40 -7.99
N LEU A 158 -4.08 -25.24 -8.65
CA LEU A 158 -5.30 -24.85 -9.36
C LEU A 158 -5.33 -25.45 -10.78
N PRO A 159 -6.50 -25.85 -11.30
CA PRO A 159 -6.61 -26.46 -12.63
C PRO A 159 -6.06 -25.59 -13.77
N GLU A 160 -6.33 -24.28 -13.72
CA GLU A 160 -5.91 -23.31 -14.74
C GLU A 160 -4.71 -22.48 -14.28
N LYS A 161 -4.09 -22.82 -13.13
CA LYS A 161 -2.91 -22.17 -12.57
C LYS A 161 -3.03 -20.65 -12.60
N TYR A 162 -2.06 -19.95 -13.21
CA TYR A 162 -2.03 -18.49 -13.32
C TYR A 162 -3.17 -17.90 -14.16
N GLU A 163 -3.80 -18.68 -15.03
CA GLU A 163 -4.97 -18.24 -15.83
C GLU A 163 -6.30 -18.45 -15.10
N THR A 164 -6.27 -18.92 -13.86
CA THR A 164 -7.47 -19.09 -13.04
C THR A 164 -8.12 -17.73 -12.78
N LEU A 165 -9.41 -17.61 -13.13
CA LEU A 165 -10.23 -16.42 -12.84
C LEU A 165 -10.58 -16.36 -11.35
N ILE A 166 -10.23 -15.27 -10.71
CA ILE A 166 -10.42 -15.07 -9.26
C ILE A 166 -11.85 -14.70 -8.92
N GLY A 167 -12.50 -13.91 -9.79
CA GLY A 167 -13.80 -13.29 -9.50
C GLY A 167 -13.65 -12.05 -8.61
N GLU A 168 -14.73 -11.28 -8.52
CA GLU A 168 -14.79 -10.05 -7.71
C GLU A 168 -14.46 -10.38 -6.25
N ASP A 169 -13.52 -9.64 -5.65
CA ASP A 169 -13.04 -9.83 -4.27
C ASP A 169 -12.60 -11.25 -3.88
N GLY A 170 -12.18 -12.06 -4.87
CA GLY A 170 -11.65 -13.39 -4.60
C GLY A 170 -12.75 -14.46 -4.31
N VAL A 171 -14.00 -14.19 -4.65
CA VAL A 171 -15.16 -15.10 -4.37
C VAL A 171 -14.93 -16.52 -4.86
N ARG A 172 -14.08 -16.71 -5.88
CA ARG A 172 -13.75 -18.04 -6.45
C ARG A 172 -12.56 -18.71 -5.76
N LEU A 173 -11.85 -17.99 -4.90
CA LEU A 173 -10.78 -18.55 -4.08
C LEU A 173 -11.31 -18.91 -2.69
N SER A 174 -10.90 -20.04 -2.14
CA SER A 174 -11.22 -20.36 -0.75
C SER A 174 -10.56 -19.35 0.19
N GLY A 175 -11.23 -19.00 1.31
CA GLY A 175 -10.71 -18.03 2.28
C GLY A 175 -9.29 -18.34 2.82
N GLY A 176 -8.84 -19.60 2.75
CA GLY A 176 -7.49 -20.01 3.07
C GLY A 176 -6.45 -19.51 2.06
N CYS A 177 -6.80 -19.40 0.78
CA CYS A 177 -5.87 -18.94 -0.26
C CYS A 177 -5.56 -17.45 -0.13
N LEU A 178 -6.49 -16.64 0.37
CA LEU A 178 -6.31 -15.20 0.57
C LEU A 178 -5.33 -14.88 1.73
N LEU A 179 -5.21 -15.76 2.72
CA LEU A 179 -4.27 -15.59 3.83
C LEU A 179 -2.81 -15.84 3.46
N TYR A 180 -2.55 -16.62 2.40
CA TYR A 180 -1.17 -16.91 1.92
C TYR A 180 -0.55 -15.77 1.10
N THR A 181 -1.34 -14.80 0.64
CA THR A 181 -0.83 -13.67 -0.16
C THR A 181 -0.13 -12.58 0.68
N SER A 182 -0.15 -12.69 1.99
CA SER A 182 0.57 -11.79 2.89
C SER A 182 1.91 -12.41 3.28
N PRO A 183 3.08 -11.83 2.91
CA PRO A 183 4.36 -12.34 3.35
C PRO A 183 4.41 -12.34 4.88
N SER A 184 4.59 -13.53 5.47
CA SER A 184 4.79 -13.65 6.90
C SER A 184 6.14 -13.03 7.28
N PRO A 185 6.21 -12.16 8.31
CA PRO A 185 7.48 -11.61 8.77
C PRO A 185 8.50 -12.65 9.27
N ARG A 186 8.12 -13.93 9.33
CA ARG A 186 8.98 -15.00 9.86
C ARG A 186 9.90 -15.63 8.81
N ASP A 187 9.68 -15.39 7.52
CA ASP A 187 10.34 -16.15 6.46
C ASP A 187 11.56 -15.42 5.85
N GLY A 188 11.99 -14.31 6.46
CA GLY A 188 13.10 -13.48 5.99
C GLY A 188 14.49 -13.83 6.54
N HIS A 189 14.67 -14.95 7.27
CA HIS A 189 15.96 -15.36 7.83
C HIS A 189 16.21 -16.86 7.63
N GLN A 190 16.76 -17.21 6.48
CA GLN A 190 17.75 -18.27 6.34
C GLN A 190 18.85 -17.84 5.41
#